data_02d801c58b20427b163e963aa4fe0bf4
#
_entry.id   02d801c58b20427b163e963aa4fe0bf4
#
_cell.length_a   1.000
_cell.length_b   1.000
_cell.length_c   1.000
_cell.angle_alpha   90.00
_cell.angle_beta   90.00
_cell.angle_gamma   90.00
#
_symmetry.space_group_name_H-M   'P 1'
#
loop_
_entity.id
_entity.type
_entity.pdbx_description
1 polymer ?
#
loop_
_entity_poly.entity_id
_entity_poly.type
_entity_poly.pdbx_seq_one_letter_code
_entity_poly.pdbx_strand_id
1 'polypeptide(L)'
;MKILHTSDLHIGISLFGEDMLPYQEKIGESLCAAADECGADCIIIAGDVYDSAVVAGEAVKCWDRLCGKLFSGGRNIPVIIIAGNHDSAPRLSVNSGLLENCGLYIRGSFRDYMKPISVGDADIYCIPWFNISEVRELFPDREIKTCTDAFLAMTDDI
;
A
#
# COMPACT_ATOMS: atom_id res chain seq x y z
N MET A 1 -6.64 17.30 -8.47
CA MET A 1 -6.58 15.88 -8.12
C MET A 1 -7.19 15.63 -6.74
N LYS A 2 -8.01 14.59 -6.57
CA LYS A 2 -8.57 14.12 -5.29
C LYS A 2 -8.07 12.72 -4.99
N ILE A 3 -7.56 12.50 -3.79
CA ILE A 3 -7.00 11.23 -3.34
C ILE A 3 -7.88 10.68 -2.22
N LEU A 4 -8.37 9.44 -2.36
CA LEU A 4 -8.91 8.68 -1.25
C LEU A 4 -7.76 7.95 -0.57
N HIS A 5 -7.44 8.33 0.65
CA HIS A 5 -6.34 7.75 1.41
C HIS A 5 -6.85 6.92 2.59
N THR A 6 -6.35 5.70 2.71
CA THR A 6 -6.58 4.81 3.86
C THR A 6 -5.30 4.07 4.21
N SER A 7 -5.25 3.43 5.37
CA SER A 7 -4.15 2.59 5.84
C SER A 7 -4.67 1.57 6.86
N ASP A 8 -3.78 0.71 7.35
CA ASP A 8 -4.00 -0.13 8.53
C ASP A 8 -5.26 -1.01 8.42
N LEU A 9 -5.41 -1.70 7.29
CA LEU A 9 -6.53 -2.62 7.07
C LEU A 9 -6.44 -3.85 7.96
N HIS A 10 -5.21 -4.27 8.31
CA HIS A 10 -4.91 -5.43 9.16
C HIS A 10 -5.78 -6.64 8.84
N ILE A 11 -5.89 -7.00 7.55
CA ILE A 11 -6.73 -8.11 7.10
C ILE A 11 -6.27 -9.41 7.76
N GLY A 12 -7.20 -10.08 8.45
CA GLY A 12 -6.95 -11.30 9.21
C GLY A 12 -6.69 -11.07 10.70
N ILE A 13 -6.84 -9.84 11.20
CA ILE A 13 -6.74 -9.57 12.64
C ILE A 13 -7.88 -10.25 13.41
N SER A 14 -7.55 -10.71 14.62
CA SER A 14 -8.55 -11.13 15.62
C SER A 14 -8.54 -10.17 16.80
N LEU A 15 -9.70 -9.71 17.21
CA LEU A 15 -9.87 -8.81 18.35
C LEU A 15 -10.62 -9.52 19.48
N PHE A 16 -10.00 -9.62 20.64
CA PHE A 16 -10.58 -10.30 21.81
C PHE A 16 -11.07 -11.75 21.52
N GLY A 17 -10.38 -12.44 20.59
CA GLY A 17 -10.70 -13.79 20.17
C GLY A 17 -11.77 -13.89 19.09
N GLU A 18 -12.32 -12.77 18.64
CA GLU A 18 -13.27 -12.71 17.52
C GLU A 18 -12.52 -12.48 16.20
N ASP A 19 -12.88 -13.26 15.17
CA ASP A 19 -12.38 -13.10 13.82
C ASP A 19 -13.01 -11.87 13.15
N MET A 20 -12.18 -10.95 12.70
CA MET A 20 -12.65 -9.71 12.07
C MET A 20 -12.87 -9.82 10.56
N LEU A 21 -12.50 -10.92 9.91
CA LEU A 21 -12.65 -11.11 8.46
C LEU A 21 -14.06 -10.81 7.94
N PRO A 22 -15.17 -11.25 8.61
CA PRO A 22 -16.53 -10.95 8.13
C PRO A 22 -16.85 -9.45 8.06
N TYR A 23 -16.18 -8.64 8.87
CA TYR A 23 -16.32 -7.18 8.86
C TYR A 23 -15.39 -6.57 7.82
N GLN A 24 -14.18 -7.10 7.69
CA GLN A 24 -13.18 -6.63 6.73
C GLN A 24 -13.59 -6.86 5.28
N GLU A 25 -14.40 -7.89 5.00
CA GLU A 25 -14.97 -8.11 3.66
C GLU A 25 -15.84 -6.95 3.16
N LYS A 26 -16.39 -6.14 4.07
CA LYS A 26 -17.19 -4.96 3.74
C LYS A 26 -16.34 -3.71 3.44
N ILE A 27 -15.06 -3.71 3.81
CA ILE A 27 -14.18 -2.57 3.60
C ILE A 27 -14.09 -2.20 2.12
N GLY A 28 -13.97 -3.20 1.23
CA GLY A 28 -13.93 -2.97 -0.21
C GLY A 28 -15.16 -2.20 -0.74
N GLU A 29 -16.36 -2.52 -0.24
CA GLU A 29 -17.59 -1.80 -0.61
C GLU A 29 -17.58 -0.36 -0.09
N SER A 30 -17.13 -0.17 1.15
CA SER A 30 -17.03 1.15 1.76
C SER A 30 -16.01 2.04 1.05
N LEU A 31 -14.86 1.49 0.68
CA LEU A 31 -13.83 2.22 -0.08
C LEU A 31 -14.34 2.60 -1.48
N CYS A 32 -15.04 1.68 -2.15
CA CYS A 32 -15.66 1.97 -3.44
C CYS A 32 -16.69 3.09 -3.33
N ALA A 33 -17.60 3.01 -2.37
CA ALA A 33 -18.62 4.03 -2.14
C ALA A 33 -18.00 5.40 -1.84
N ALA A 34 -16.98 5.44 -0.97
CA ALA A 34 -16.27 6.68 -0.65
C ALA A 34 -15.54 7.27 -1.86
N ALA A 35 -14.90 6.43 -2.68
CA ALA A 35 -14.22 6.88 -3.90
C ALA A 35 -15.20 7.48 -4.90
N ASP A 36 -16.36 6.85 -5.08
CA ASP A 36 -17.41 7.35 -5.98
C ASP A 36 -18.03 8.65 -5.46
N GLU A 37 -18.33 8.73 -4.15
CA GLU A 37 -18.93 9.90 -3.54
C GLU A 37 -18.01 11.13 -3.61
N CYS A 38 -16.72 10.96 -3.32
CA CYS A 38 -15.78 12.07 -3.40
C CYS A 38 -15.28 12.36 -4.83
N GLY A 39 -15.52 11.48 -5.79
CA GLY A 39 -14.96 11.56 -7.14
C GLY A 39 -13.43 11.49 -7.09
N ALA A 40 -12.89 10.42 -6.48
CA ALA A 40 -11.46 10.24 -6.35
C ALA A 40 -10.78 9.98 -7.69
N ASP A 41 -9.63 10.61 -7.89
CA ASP A 41 -8.76 10.37 -9.06
C ASP A 41 -7.84 9.16 -8.81
N CYS A 42 -7.55 8.82 -7.55
CA CYS A 42 -6.86 7.58 -7.15
C CYS A 42 -7.19 7.17 -5.71
N ILE A 43 -6.89 5.91 -5.38
CA ILE A 43 -6.98 5.35 -4.03
C ILE A 43 -5.56 5.02 -3.57
N ILE A 44 -5.19 5.42 -2.35
CA ILE A 44 -3.93 5.06 -1.71
C ILE A 44 -4.21 4.24 -0.45
N ILE A 45 -3.59 3.05 -0.36
CA ILE A 45 -3.57 2.20 0.84
C ILE A 45 -2.15 2.24 1.40
N ALA A 46 -1.97 3.02 2.46
CA ALA A 46 -0.66 3.39 2.97
C ALA A 46 -0.18 2.47 4.10
N GLY A 47 0.01 1.19 3.78
CA GLY A 47 0.62 0.20 4.65
C GLY A 47 -0.36 -0.62 5.49
N ASP A 48 0.20 -1.68 6.08
CA ASP A 48 -0.47 -2.65 6.93
C ASP A 48 -1.76 -3.21 6.32
N VAL A 49 -1.61 -3.74 5.09
CA VAL A 49 -2.69 -4.45 4.38
C VAL A 49 -3.09 -5.68 5.16
N TYR A 50 -2.11 -6.47 5.59
CA TYR A 50 -2.31 -7.67 6.40
C TYR A 50 -1.88 -7.44 7.85
N ASP A 51 -2.50 -8.18 8.77
CA ASP A 51 -2.16 -8.12 10.20
C ASP A 51 -0.80 -8.73 10.52
N SER A 52 -0.31 -9.63 9.67
CA SER A 52 1.00 -10.26 9.88
C SER A 52 1.68 -10.65 8.57
N ALA A 53 3.02 -10.74 8.62
CA ALA A 53 3.84 -11.16 7.50
C ALA A 53 3.56 -12.60 7.02
N VAL A 54 3.02 -13.46 7.88
CA VAL A 54 2.57 -14.83 7.54
C VAL A 54 1.06 -14.83 7.45
N VAL A 55 0.54 -14.71 6.26
CA VAL A 55 -0.88 -14.49 5.99
C VAL A 55 -1.64 -15.81 5.91
N ALA A 56 -2.74 -15.93 6.64
CA ALA A 56 -3.67 -17.06 6.52
C ALA A 56 -4.40 -17.05 5.17
N GLY A 57 -4.73 -18.24 4.65
CA GLY A 57 -5.38 -18.35 3.33
C GLY A 57 -6.69 -17.59 3.21
N GLU A 58 -7.50 -17.52 4.27
CA GLU A 58 -8.77 -16.77 4.25
C GLU A 58 -8.53 -15.25 4.19
N ALA A 59 -7.48 -14.75 4.83
CA ALA A 59 -7.09 -13.34 4.71
C ALA A 59 -6.63 -13.00 3.28
N VAL A 60 -5.90 -13.90 2.63
CA VAL A 60 -5.53 -13.73 1.21
C VAL A 60 -6.77 -13.67 0.31
N LYS A 61 -7.75 -14.55 0.55
CA LYS A 61 -9.02 -14.52 -0.20
C LYS A 61 -9.83 -13.24 0.06
N CYS A 62 -9.82 -12.73 1.30
CA CYS A 62 -10.47 -11.47 1.65
C CYS A 62 -9.85 -10.30 0.87
N TRP A 63 -8.53 -10.25 0.84
CA TRP A 63 -7.78 -9.25 0.07
C TRP A 63 -8.06 -9.35 -1.43
N ASP A 64 -8.05 -10.54 -2.00
CA ASP A 64 -8.36 -10.77 -3.42
C ASP A 64 -9.77 -10.26 -3.78
N ARG A 65 -10.78 -10.57 -2.94
CA ARG A 65 -12.14 -10.05 -3.12
C ARG A 65 -12.21 -8.53 -3.01
N LEU A 66 -11.45 -7.93 -2.08
CA LEU A 66 -11.38 -6.49 -1.91
C LEU A 66 -10.79 -5.83 -3.18
N CYS A 67 -9.67 -6.34 -3.68
CA CYS A 67 -9.09 -5.89 -4.94
C CYS A 67 -10.09 -6.02 -6.10
N GLY A 68 -10.77 -7.18 -6.21
CA GLY A 68 -11.80 -7.39 -7.22
C GLY A 68 -12.90 -6.32 -7.18
N LYS A 69 -13.33 -5.89 -5.99
CA LYS A 69 -14.33 -4.82 -5.83
C LYS A 69 -13.78 -3.46 -6.26
N LEU A 70 -12.53 -3.13 -5.90
CA LEU A 70 -11.92 -1.85 -6.28
C LEU A 70 -11.85 -1.66 -7.80
N PHE A 71 -11.68 -2.74 -8.56
CA PHE A 71 -11.59 -2.73 -10.02
C PHE A 71 -12.90 -3.12 -10.74
N SER A 72 -13.96 -3.41 -9.99
CA SER A 72 -15.29 -3.69 -10.56
C SER A 72 -16.04 -2.41 -10.93
N GLY A 73 -17.13 -2.55 -11.68
CA GLY A 73 -18.05 -1.43 -11.97
C GLY A 73 -17.55 -0.38 -12.96
N GLY A 74 -16.51 -0.70 -13.75
CA GLY A 74 -15.97 0.23 -14.75
C GLY A 74 -15.15 1.39 -14.16
N ARG A 75 -14.81 1.31 -12.88
CA ARG A 75 -13.93 2.27 -12.21
C ARG A 75 -12.51 2.13 -12.77
N ASN A 76 -12.00 3.16 -13.39
CA ASN A 76 -10.67 3.16 -14.01
C ASN A 76 -9.76 4.18 -13.34
N ILE A 77 -9.69 4.12 -12.00
CA ILE A 77 -8.78 4.95 -11.20
C ILE A 77 -7.65 4.09 -10.66
N PRO A 78 -6.41 4.60 -10.60
CA PRO A 78 -5.29 3.86 -10.05
C PRO A 78 -5.49 3.58 -8.55
N VAL A 79 -5.06 2.39 -8.13
CA VAL A 79 -4.96 1.99 -6.72
C VAL A 79 -3.48 1.81 -6.40
N ILE A 80 -2.98 2.56 -5.44
CA ILE A 80 -1.59 2.58 -5.03
C ILE A 80 -1.49 2.00 -3.62
N ILE A 81 -0.61 1.02 -3.46
CA ILE A 81 -0.42 0.31 -2.20
C ILE A 81 1.06 0.35 -1.84
N ILE A 82 1.36 0.70 -0.60
CA ILE A 82 2.71 0.53 -0.04
C ILE A 82 2.68 -0.51 1.08
N ALA A 83 3.79 -1.18 1.31
CA ALA A 83 3.92 -2.10 2.43
C ALA A 83 4.10 -1.33 3.75
N GLY A 84 3.42 -1.78 4.79
CA GLY A 84 3.62 -1.35 6.17
C GLY A 84 4.58 -2.25 6.93
N ASN A 85 4.67 -2.07 8.25
CA ASN A 85 5.58 -2.85 9.09
C ASN A 85 5.05 -4.27 9.41
N HIS A 86 3.76 -4.50 9.32
CA HIS A 86 3.14 -5.83 9.46
C HIS A 86 3.22 -6.64 8.17
N ASP A 87 3.31 -5.99 7.01
CA ASP A 87 3.33 -6.66 5.72
C ASP A 87 4.66 -7.36 5.44
N SER A 88 4.58 -8.47 4.71
CA SER A 88 5.75 -9.02 4.02
C SER A 88 5.89 -8.36 2.66
N ALA A 89 6.79 -7.41 2.52
CA ALA A 89 7.03 -6.70 1.26
C ALA A 89 7.16 -7.63 0.03
N PRO A 90 7.93 -8.74 0.07
CA PRO A 90 8.02 -9.67 -1.07
C PRO A 90 6.69 -10.38 -1.37
N ARG A 91 5.89 -10.73 -0.34
CA ARG A 91 4.60 -11.42 -0.55
C ARG A 91 3.54 -10.48 -1.07
N LEU A 92 3.48 -9.25 -0.54
CA LEU A 92 2.55 -8.24 -1.01
C LEU A 92 2.83 -7.85 -2.46
N SER A 93 4.11 -7.84 -2.87
CA SER A 93 4.53 -7.44 -4.22
C SER A 93 4.47 -8.57 -5.26
N VAL A 94 3.91 -9.75 -4.93
CA VAL A 94 3.77 -10.82 -5.92
C VAL A 94 2.98 -10.33 -7.13
N ASN A 95 3.55 -10.51 -8.32
CA ASN A 95 2.98 -10.08 -9.61
C ASN A 95 2.77 -8.54 -9.75
N SER A 96 3.32 -7.70 -8.88
CA SER A 96 3.12 -6.25 -8.92
C SER A 96 3.36 -5.63 -10.30
N GLY A 97 4.44 -6.04 -10.99
CA GLY A 97 4.74 -5.53 -12.34
C GLY A 97 3.71 -5.90 -13.41
N LEU A 98 2.94 -7.00 -13.23
CA LEU A 98 1.84 -7.35 -14.13
C LEU A 98 0.59 -6.54 -13.79
N LEU A 99 0.35 -6.30 -12.50
CA LEU A 99 -0.82 -5.61 -11.97
C LEU A 99 -0.82 -4.12 -12.31
N GLU A 100 0.34 -3.51 -12.52
CA GLU A 100 0.47 -2.12 -12.99
C GLU A 100 -0.29 -1.88 -14.31
N ASN A 101 -0.30 -2.85 -15.22
CA ASN A 101 -1.06 -2.75 -16.47
C ASN A 101 -2.57 -2.65 -16.26
N CYS A 102 -3.06 -3.05 -15.09
CA CYS A 102 -4.47 -2.95 -14.68
C CYS A 102 -4.73 -1.74 -13.77
N GLY A 103 -3.72 -0.90 -13.50
CA GLY A 103 -3.85 0.26 -12.62
C GLY A 103 -3.69 -0.06 -11.12
N LEU A 104 -3.19 -1.26 -10.77
CA LEU A 104 -2.85 -1.61 -9.40
C LEU A 104 -1.34 -1.53 -9.19
N TYR A 105 -0.90 -0.53 -8.46
CA TYR A 105 0.50 -0.27 -8.18
C TYR A 105 0.84 -0.71 -6.76
N ILE A 106 1.71 -1.69 -6.61
CA ILE A 106 2.17 -2.18 -5.31
C ILE A 106 3.65 -1.87 -5.15
N ARG A 107 3.98 -1.09 -4.15
CA ARG A 107 5.36 -0.74 -3.76
C ARG A 107 5.67 -1.38 -2.42
N GLY A 108 6.26 -2.57 -2.45
CA GLY A 108 6.67 -3.28 -1.23
C GLY A 108 8.04 -2.87 -0.73
N SER A 109 8.94 -2.46 -1.63
CA SER A 109 10.31 -2.07 -1.29
C SER A 109 10.52 -0.57 -1.41
N PHE A 110 11.16 0.04 -0.40
CA PHE A 110 11.58 1.44 -0.47
C PHE A 110 12.69 1.69 -1.51
N ARG A 111 13.35 0.66 -2.01
CA ARG A 111 14.43 0.80 -3.03
C ARG A 111 13.92 1.37 -4.36
N ASP A 112 12.62 1.36 -4.58
CA ASP A 112 11.96 1.97 -5.73
C ASP A 112 11.43 3.39 -5.47
N TYR A 113 11.84 4.04 -4.37
CA TYR A 113 11.35 5.36 -3.94
C TYR A 113 11.45 6.46 -5.00
N MET A 114 12.45 6.39 -5.89
CA MET A 114 12.65 7.35 -6.99
C MET A 114 11.75 7.10 -8.20
N LYS A 115 10.95 6.02 -8.20
CA LYS A 115 10.06 5.68 -9.32
C LYS A 115 8.65 6.20 -9.03
N PRO A 116 8.26 7.37 -9.56
CA PRO A 116 6.94 7.91 -9.33
C PRO A 116 5.86 7.08 -10.05
N ILE A 117 4.65 7.20 -9.53
CA ILE A 117 3.41 6.78 -10.18
C ILE A 117 2.69 8.03 -10.61
N SER A 118 2.57 8.25 -11.92
CA SER A 118 1.89 9.45 -12.46
C SER A 118 0.38 9.27 -12.43
N VAL A 119 -0.32 10.21 -11.80
CA VAL A 119 -1.79 10.26 -11.74
C VAL A 119 -2.23 11.66 -12.19
N GLY A 120 -2.78 11.76 -13.39
CA GLY A 120 -3.13 13.05 -13.98
C GLY A 120 -1.88 13.92 -14.20
N ASP A 121 -1.83 15.03 -13.50
CA ASP A 121 -0.74 16.03 -13.54
C ASP A 121 0.22 15.94 -12.33
N ALA A 122 0.09 14.91 -11.52
CA ALA A 122 0.91 14.72 -10.32
C ALA A 122 1.70 13.41 -10.34
N ASP A 123 2.90 13.45 -9.78
CA ASP A 123 3.76 12.30 -9.55
C ASP A 123 3.73 11.91 -8.07
N ILE A 124 3.41 10.65 -7.79
CA ILE A 124 3.30 10.09 -6.46
C ILE A 124 4.52 9.21 -6.18
N TYR A 125 5.36 9.65 -5.26
CA TYR A 125 6.53 8.91 -4.80
C TYR A 125 6.15 8.08 -3.59
N CYS A 126 6.43 6.79 -3.65
CA CYS A 126 6.04 5.82 -2.63
C CYS A 126 7.25 5.43 -1.78
N ILE A 127 7.18 5.73 -0.49
CA ILE A 127 8.18 5.28 0.49
C ILE A 127 7.48 4.31 1.46
N PRO A 128 7.54 2.98 1.21
CA PRO A 128 7.04 1.96 2.12
C PRO A 128 7.80 1.96 3.45
N TRP A 129 7.28 1.22 4.43
CA TRP A 129 8.02 0.98 5.66
C TRP A 129 9.42 0.40 5.39
N PHE A 130 10.42 0.88 6.13
CA PHE A 130 11.82 0.50 5.98
C PHE A 130 12.54 0.38 7.32
N ASN A 131 13.60 -0.42 7.35
CA ASN A 131 14.56 -0.42 8.45
C ASN A 131 15.64 0.64 8.19
N ILE A 132 16.00 1.40 9.24
CA ILE A 132 17.08 2.43 9.15
C ILE A 132 18.40 1.81 8.67
N SER A 133 18.70 0.56 9.09
CA SER A 133 19.91 -0.15 8.67
C SER A 133 20.01 -0.34 7.16
N GLU A 134 18.88 -0.64 6.51
CA GLU A 134 18.84 -0.84 5.05
C GLU A 134 19.01 0.48 4.29
N VAL A 135 18.50 1.59 4.86
CA VAL A 135 18.71 2.92 4.28
C VAL A 135 20.16 3.38 4.44
N ARG A 136 20.82 3.07 5.57
CA ARG A 136 22.26 3.31 5.73
C ARG A 136 23.12 2.61 4.67
N GLU A 137 22.75 1.40 4.29
CA GLU A 137 23.44 0.67 3.23
C GLU A 137 23.27 1.35 1.86
N LEU A 138 22.11 1.98 1.62
CA LEU A 138 21.84 2.69 0.38
C LEU A 138 22.59 4.03 0.30
N PHE A 139 22.79 4.70 1.46
CA PHE A 139 23.47 6.00 1.57
C PHE A 139 24.70 5.93 2.48
N PRO A 140 25.77 5.23 2.07
CA PRO A 140 26.95 5.02 2.93
C PRO A 140 27.69 6.30 3.33
N ASP A 141 27.56 7.36 2.53
CA ASP A 141 28.22 8.65 2.76
C ASP A 141 27.39 9.62 3.61
N ARG A 142 26.16 9.23 4.00
CA ARG A 142 25.27 10.04 4.85
C ARG A 142 25.22 9.52 6.28
N GLU A 143 25.27 10.44 7.26
CA GLU A 143 25.09 10.07 8.65
C GLU A 143 23.61 9.94 8.97
N ILE A 144 23.11 8.68 9.00
CA ILE A 144 21.69 8.35 9.24
C ILE A 144 21.57 7.70 10.63
N LYS A 145 20.99 8.42 11.59
CA LYS A 145 20.78 7.97 12.97
C LYS A 145 19.31 7.66 13.28
N THR A 146 18.41 8.41 12.70
CA THR A 146 16.98 8.37 12.96
C THR A 146 16.17 8.01 11.71
N CYS A 147 14.88 7.67 11.88
CA CYS A 147 13.95 7.51 10.77
C CYS A 147 13.80 8.82 9.96
N THR A 148 13.87 9.97 10.65
CA THR A 148 13.82 11.27 9.99
C THR A 148 15.02 11.47 9.06
N ASP A 149 16.24 11.14 9.52
CA ASP A 149 17.44 11.26 8.67
C ASP A 149 17.33 10.34 7.44
N ALA A 150 16.83 9.11 7.65
CA ALA A 150 16.62 8.16 6.57
C ALA A 150 15.58 8.68 5.55
N PHE A 151 14.47 9.22 6.03
CA PHE A 151 13.43 9.78 5.18
C PHE A 151 13.95 10.99 4.39
N LEU A 152 14.64 11.93 5.05
CA LEU A 152 15.24 13.09 4.39
C LEU A 152 16.29 12.64 3.35
N ALA A 153 17.11 11.63 3.66
CA ALA A 153 18.08 11.13 2.70
C ALA A 153 17.44 10.63 1.40
N MET A 154 16.27 10.01 1.48
CA MET A 154 15.52 9.57 0.30
C MET A 154 14.80 10.72 -0.41
N THR A 155 14.23 11.66 0.34
CA THR A 155 13.45 12.77 -0.25
C THR A 155 14.30 13.88 -0.85
N ASP A 156 15.55 14.05 -0.40
CA ASP A 156 16.49 15.01 -0.99
C ASP A 156 16.85 14.66 -2.46
N ASP A 157 16.65 13.41 -2.87
CA ASP A 157 16.95 12.94 -4.22
C ASP A 157 15.71 13.03 -5.16
N ILE A 158 14.50 13.31 -4.63
CA ILE A 158 13.25 13.49 -5.37
C ILE A 158 13.05 14.95 -5.75
#